data_a5aa4f9821a3f7cb20d67ab2e57ffbc6
#
_entry.id   a5aa4f9821a3f7cb20d67ab2e57ffbc6
#
_cell.length_a   1.000
_cell.length_b   1.000
_cell.length_c   1.000
_cell.angle_alpha   90.00
_cell.angle_beta   90.00
_cell.angle_gamma   90.00
#
_symmetry.space_group_name_H-M   'P 1'
#
loop_
_entity.id
_entity.type
_entity.pdbx_description
1 polymer ?
#
loop_
_entity_poly.entity_id
_entity_poly.type
_entity_poly.pdbx_seq_one_letter_code
_entity_poly.pdbx_strand_id
1 'polypeptide(L)'
;MGLENHNHFCIYCGAKLVPNQHFCSQCGKAVYRDAEPQVVRTPSKFISTVEDIEKEYNSKQARAKELVEKLFDPSHMSYQKFTAAITKSNGLFDNQVAVAKKMIELDDGHNEIIVGEIQNKIKTLNTFVDKMEELINELVIQLSSNKDDDEDINNLFNDMDDLIDSVKNY
;
A
#
# COMPACT_ATOMS: atom_id res chain seq x y z
N MET A 1 21.13 -18.99 29.19
CA MET A 1 22.45 -19.65 29.28
C MET A 1 23.00 -19.76 27.88
N GLY A 2 24.23 -19.27 27.62
CA GLY A 2 24.94 -19.38 26.35
C GLY A 2 25.40 -18.04 25.81
N LEU A 3 26.32 -17.38 26.55
CA LEU A 3 27.12 -16.29 25.99
C LEU A 3 28.16 -16.97 25.07
N GLU A 4 27.93 -16.97 23.77
CA GLU A 4 28.94 -17.37 22.80
C GLU A 4 30.04 -16.32 22.80
N ASN A 5 31.14 -16.64 23.47
CA ASN A 5 32.37 -15.88 23.51
C ASN A 5 33.06 -16.05 22.14
N HIS A 6 32.70 -15.23 21.15
CA HIS A 6 33.49 -15.15 19.94
C HIS A 6 34.84 -14.50 20.28
N ASN A 7 35.85 -15.35 20.45
CA ASN A 7 37.23 -14.93 20.59
C ASN A 7 37.68 -14.26 19.29
N HIS A 8 37.64 -12.95 19.25
CA HIS A 8 38.09 -12.18 18.09
C HIS A 8 39.62 -12.03 18.16
N PHE A 9 40.29 -12.47 17.13
CA PHE A 9 41.72 -12.30 16.93
C PHE A 9 42.01 -11.32 15.80
N CYS A 10 43.08 -10.54 15.91
CA CYS A 10 43.51 -9.64 14.85
C CYS A 10 43.95 -10.45 13.62
N ILE A 11 43.35 -10.17 12.45
CA ILE A 11 43.65 -10.84 11.19
C ILE A 11 45.08 -10.56 10.69
N TYR A 12 45.75 -9.51 11.22
CA TYR A 12 47.09 -9.10 10.80
C TYR A 12 48.22 -9.66 11.68
N CYS A 13 47.97 -9.86 12.97
CA CYS A 13 49.02 -10.29 13.91
C CYS A 13 48.59 -11.41 14.86
N GLY A 14 47.35 -11.90 14.78
CA GLY A 14 46.87 -12.98 15.62
C GLY A 14 46.62 -12.62 17.09
N ALA A 15 46.83 -11.36 17.49
CA ALA A 15 46.61 -10.93 18.87
C ALA A 15 45.10 -10.95 19.24
N LYS A 16 44.78 -11.32 20.46
CA LYS A 16 43.42 -11.32 20.97
C LYS A 16 42.89 -9.89 21.11
N LEU A 17 41.73 -9.63 20.54
CA LEU A 17 41.06 -8.33 20.55
C LEU A 17 40.09 -8.21 21.73
N VAL A 18 40.08 -7.04 22.36
CA VAL A 18 39.09 -6.72 23.40
C VAL A 18 37.77 -6.28 22.75
N PRO A 19 36.59 -6.59 23.33
CA PRO A 19 35.33 -6.10 22.85
C PRO A 19 35.33 -4.56 22.68
N ASN A 20 34.82 -4.07 21.54
CA ASN A 20 34.71 -2.63 21.17
C ASN A 20 36.04 -1.93 20.77
N GLN A 21 37.09 -2.66 20.47
CA GLN A 21 38.37 -2.11 20.02
C GLN A 21 38.35 -1.87 18.49
N HIS A 22 38.62 -0.64 18.06
CA HIS A 22 38.67 -0.26 16.63
C HIS A 22 40.03 -0.46 15.99
N PHE A 23 41.08 -0.56 16.82
CA PHE A 23 42.46 -0.79 16.37
C PHE A 23 43.13 -1.89 17.23
N CYS A 24 43.91 -2.72 16.61
CA CYS A 24 44.66 -3.71 17.37
C CYS A 24 45.73 -3.05 18.23
N SER A 25 45.69 -3.31 19.54
CA SER A 25 46.67 -2.76 20.50
C SER A 25 48.11 -3.26 20.28
N GLN A 26 48.30 -4.39 19.56
CA GLN A 26 49.58 -5.00 19.32
C GLN A 26 50.25 -4.52 18.03
N CYS A 27 49.49 -4.34 16.93
CA CYS A 27 50.03 -3.97 15.64
C CYS A 27 49.51 -2.62 15.09
N GLY A 28 48.62 -1.93 15.82
CA GLY A 28 48.10 -0.63 15.46
C GLY A 28 47.13 -0.60 14.26
N LYS A 29 46.94 -1.74 13.59
CA LYS A 29 46.05 -1.79 12.41
C LYS A 29 44.57 -1.74 12.82
N ALA A 30 43.79 -1.07 12.00
CA ALA A 30 42.33 -1.01 12.18
C ALA A 30 41.71 -2.41 12.09
N VAL A 31 40.92 -2.78 13.07
CA VAL A 31 40.18 -4.03 13.11
C VAL A 31 38.82 -3.71 12.60
N TYR A 32 38.58 -3.96 11.31
CA TYR A 32 37.24 -3.91 10.77
C TYR A 32 36.46 -5.05 11.43
N ARG A 33 35.57 -4.70 12.34
CA ARG A 33 34.45 -5.59 12.61
C ARG A 33 33.66 -5.61 11.31
N ASP A 34 33.30 -6.80 10.89
CA ASP A 34 32.27 -6.95 9.88
C ASP A 34 31.18 -5.92 10.20
N ALA A 35 30.98 -4.98 9.27
CA ALA A 35 29.89 -4.05 9.38
C ALA A 35 28.67 -4.91 9.78
N GLU A 36 27.95 -4.49 10.82
CA GLU A 36 26.66 -5.11 11.10
C GLU A 36 26.02 -5.40 9.75
N PRO A 37 25.56 -6.64 9.48
CA PRO A 37 24.98 -6.92 8.18
C PRO A 37 23.96 -5.81 7.98
N GLN A 38 24.24 -4.93 7.02
CA GLN A 38 23.20 -3.99 6.57
C GLN A 38 22.07 -4.91 6.23
N VAL A 39 21.03 -4.90 7.08
CA VAL A 39 19.78 -5.59 6.80
C VAL A 39 19.35 -4.97 5.47
N VAL A 40 19.70 -5.67 4.39
CA VAL A 40 19.12 -5.38 3.07
C VAL A 40 17.65 -5.62 3.34
N ARG A 41 16.92 -4.53 3.62
CA ARG A 41 15.48 -4.57 3.80
C ARG A 41 14.93 -5.11 2.50
N THR A 42 14.70 -6.41 2.46
CA THR A 42 13.89 -6.99 1.38
C THR A 42 12.60 -6.18 1.38
N PRO A 43 12.18 -5.65 0.23
CA PRO A 43 10.92 -4.95 0.16
C PRO A 43 9.89 -5.77 0.90
N SER A 44 9.25 -5.19 1.90
CA SER A 44 8.28 -5.90 2.72
C SER A 44 7.27 -6.53 1.75
N LYS A 45 6.84 -7.77 2.02
CA LYS A 45 5.77 -8.44 1.25
C LYS A 45 4.55 -7.52 1.06
N PHE A 46 4.33 -6.61 2.01
CA PHE A 46 3.25 -5.65 1.96
C PHE A 46 3.42 -4.59 0.87
N ILE A 47 4.65 -4.18 0.53
CA ILE A 47 4.84 -3.15 -0.51
C ILE A 47 4.41 -3.67 -1.87
N SER A 48 4.81 -4.90 -2.23
CA SER A 48 4.37 -5.51 -3.49
C SER A 48 2.85 -5.71 -3.53
N THR A 49 2.24 -6.11 -2.40
CA THR A 49 0.77 -6.23 -2.31
C THR A 49 0.07 -4.89 -2.55
N VAL A 50 0.56 -3.80 -1.95
CA VAL A 50 -0.03 -2.46 -2.14
C VAL A 50 0.15 -1.98 -3.58
N GLU A 51 1.32 -2.23 -4.20
CA GLU A 51 1.58 -1.89 -5.61
C GLU A 51 0.68 -2.66 -6.58
N ASP A 52 0.42 -3.94 -6.32
CA ASP A 52 -0.49 -4.75 -7.13
C ASP A 52 -1.93 -4.25 -7.03
N ILE A 53 -2.40 -3.92 -5.82
CA ILE A 53 -3.74 -3.33 -5.59
C ILE A 53 -3.86 -1.96 -6.28
N GLU A 54 -2.85 -1.11 -6.18
CA GLU A 54 -2.81 0.20 -6.84
C GLU A 54 -2.92 0.06 -8.36
N LYS A 55 -2.19 -0.88 -8.95
CA LYS A 55 -2.26 -1.16 -10.39
C LYS A 55 -3.64 -1.67 -10.82
N GLU A 56 -4.23 -2.57 -10.04
CA GLU A 56 -5.56 -3.10 -10.29
C GLU A 56 -6.62 -2.00 -10.22
N TYR A 57 -6.61 -1.19 -9.14
CA TYR A 57 -7.53 -0.07 -8.98
C TYR A 57 -7.43 0.92 -10.14
N ASN A 58 -6.23 1.32 -10.54
CA ASN A 58 -6.02 2.25 -11.64
C ASN A 58 -6.57 1.71 -12.98
N SER A 59 -6.42 0.41 -13.23
CA SER A 59 -6.99 -0.24 -14.41
C SER A 59 -8.53 -0.19 -14.39
N LYS A 60 -9.15 -0.50 -13.25
CA LYS A 60 -10.61 -0.46 -13.08
C LYS A 60 -11.14 0.97 -13.17
N GLN A 61 -10.46 1.93 -12.56
CA GLN A 61 -10.82 3.35 -12.64
C GLN A 61 -10.81 3.86 -14.11
N ALA A 62 -9.80 3.51 -14.87
CA ALA A 62 -9.73 3.86 -16.30
C ALA A 62 -10.90 3.25 -17.08
N ARG A 63 -11.24 1.99 -16.78
CA ARG A 63 -12.37 1.30 -17.39
C ARG A 63 -13.71 1.93 -17.02
N ALA A 64 -13.92 2.29 -15.76
CA ALA A 64 -15.13 2.96 -15.32
C ALA A 64 -15.34 4.31 -16.03
N LYS A 65 -14.27 5.11 -16.16
CA LYS A 65 -14.32 6.38 -16.90
C LYS A 65 -14.70 6.17 -18.37
N GLU A 66 -14.10 5.21 -19.04
CA GLU A 66 -14.41 4.86 -20.43
C GLU A 66 -15.90 4.49 -20.60
N LEU A 67 -16.46 3.74 -19.64
CA LEU A 67 -17.86 3.34 -19.67
C LEU A 67 -18.79 4.53 -19.47
N VAL A 68 -18.47 5.43 -18.52
CA VAL A 68 -19.23 6.66 -18.30
C VAL A 68 -19.25 7.53 -19.55
N GLU A 69 -18.12 7.69 -20.22
CA GLU A 69 -18.01 8.45 -21.48
C GLU A 69 -18.82 7.83 -22.62
N LYS A 70 -18.97 6.50 -22.63
CA LYS A 70 -19.78 5.79 -23.64
C LYS A 70 -21.27 5.84 -23.35
N LEU A 71 -21.66 5.88 -22.07
CA LEU A 71 -23.05 5.83 -21.66
C LEU A 71 -23.74 7.20 -21.69
N PHE A 72 -23.03 8.23 -21.26
CA PHE A 72 -23.62 9.51 -20.96
C PHE A 72 -22.96 10.63 -21.75
N ASP A 73 -23.77 11.53 -22.28
CA ASP A 73 -23.29 12.82 -22.81
C ASP A 73 -22.73 13.67 -21.67
N PRO A 74 -21.62 14.41 -21.86
CA PRO A 74 -21.03 15.25 -20.82
C PRO A 74 -21.98 16.29 -20.20
N SER A 75 -23.03 16.68 -20.90
CA SER A 75 -24.08 17.58 -20.38
C SER A 75 -25.09 16.87 -19.48
N HIS A 76 -25.09 15.54 -19.47
CA HIS A 76 -26.04 14.75 -18.67
C HIS A 76 -25.68 14.76 -17.19
N MET A 77 -26.70 14.84 -16.33
CA MET A 77 -26.48 14.90 -14.87
C MET A 77 -25.75 13.65 -14.35
N SER A 78 -26.07 12.47 -14.89
CA SER A 78 -25.41 11.21 -14.51
C SER A 78 -23.93 11.20 -14.86
N TYR A 79 -23.52 11.75 -16.01
CA TYR A 79 -22.11 11.91 -16.36
C TYR A 79 -21.34 12.68 -15.28
N GLN A 80 -21.90 13.82 -14.85
CA GLN A 80 -21.26 14.66 -13.83
C GLN A 80 -21.17 13.95 -12.48
N LYS A 81 -22.25 13.25 -12.08
CA LYS A 81 -22.27 12.48 -10.82
C LYS A 81 -21.23 11.36 -10.81
N PHE A 82 -21.19 10.51 -11.86
CA PHE A 82 -20.22 9.42 -11.96
C PHE A 82 -18.79 9.94 -11.99
N THR A 83 -18.52 10.95 -12.79
CA THR A 83 -17.18 11.55 -12.87
C THR A 83 -16.74 12.13 -11.52
N ALA A 84 -17.64 12.81 -10.81
CA ALA A 84 -17.37 13.35 -9.48
C ALA A 84 -17.08 12.24 -8.46
N ALA A 85 -17.92 11.18 -8.43
CA ALA A 85 -17.74 10.03 -7.54
C ALA A 85 -16.43 9.30 -7.79
N ILE A 86 -16.09 8.99 -9.06
CA ILE A 86 -14.82 8.36 -9.43
C ILE A 86 -13.64 9.25 -9.01
N THR A 87 -13.71 10.55 -9.24
CA THR A 87 -12.63 11.49 -8.88
C THR A 87 -12.44 11.57 -7.36
N LYS A 88 -13.53 11.62 -6.61
CA LYS A 88 -13.49 11.65 -5.13
C LYS A 88 -12.94 10.36 -4.57
N SER A 89 -13.40 9.21 -5.05
CA SER A 89 -12.90 7.89 -4.67
C SER A 89 -11.40 7.76 -4.96
N ASN A 90 -10.95 8.22 -6.13
CA ASN A 90 -9.54 8.17 -6.52
C ASN A 90 -8.65 8.97 -5.55
N GLY A 91 -9.02 10.21 -5.23
CA GLY A 91 -8.24 11.02 -4.29
C GLY A 91 -8.11 10.39 -2.91
N LEU A 92 -9.15 9.69 -2.45
CA LEU A 92 -9.12 8.97 -1.17
C LEU A 92 -8.29 7.69 -1.24
N PHE A 93 -8.42 6.93 -2.33
CA PHE A 93 -7.61 5.75 -2.57
C PHE A 93 -6.12 6.09 -2.59
N ASP A 94 -5.72 7.10 -3.36
CA ASP A 94 -4.33 7.57 -3.45
C ASP A 94 -3.78 7.98 -2.08
N ASN A 95 -4.59 8.64 -1.26
CA ASN A 95 -4.21 8.99 0.11
C ASN A 95 -4.00 7.75 0.98
N GLN A 96 -4.88 6.74 0.90
CA GLN A 96 -4.74 5.49 1.65
C GLN A 96 -3.51 4.69 1.19
N VAL A 97 -3.21 4.66 -0.10
CA VAL A 97 -1.97 4.07 -0.66
C VAL A 97 -0.74 4.76 -0.08
N ALA A 98 -0.72 6.10 -0.08
CA ALA A 98 0.40 6.87 0.45
C ALA A 98 0.63 6.58 1.94
N VAL A 99 -0.44 6.52 2.73
CA VAL A 99 -0.38 6.18 4.16
C VAL A 99 0.13 4.75 4.35
N ALA A 100 -0.40 3.78 3.61
CA ALA A 100 0.03 2.38 3.70
C ALA A 100 1.53 2.23 3.36
N LYS A 101 1.99 2.83 2.25
CA LYS A 101 3.40 2.82 1.85
C LYS A 101 4.29 3.44 2.92
N LYS A 102 3.87 4.55 3.53
CA LYS A 102 4.62 5.20 4.60
C LYS A 102 4.70 4.34 5.86
N MET A 103 3.63 3.67 6.24
CA MET A 103 3.63 2.74 7.38
C MET A 103 4.58 1.57 7.13
N ILE A 104 4.57 0.99 5.91
CA ILE A 104 5.46 -0.09 5.52
C ILE A 104 6.93 0.36 5.53
N GLU A 105 7.22 1.59 5.10
CA GLU A 105 8.56 2.16 5.12
C GLU A 105 9.12 2.33 6.54
N LEU A 106 8.25 2.72 7.48
CA LEU A 106 8.61 2.97 8.87
C LEU A 106 8.58 1.70 9.75
N ASP A 107 7.99 0.61 9.25
CA ASP A 107 7.93 -0.66 9.96
C ASP A 107 9.30 -1.34 9.99
N ASP A 108 9.77 -1.65 11.19
CA ASP A 108 11.02 -2.40 11.42
C ASP A 108 10.81 -3.92 11.44
N GLY A 109 9.57 -4.36 11.26
CA GLY A 109 9.16 -5.76 11.23
C GLY A 109 9.02 -6.41 12.62
N HIS A 110 9.12 -5.64 13.69
CA HIS A 110 9.07 -6.14 15.07
C HIS A 110 7.80 -5.73 15.82
N ASN A 111 6.99 -4.83 15.26
CA ASN A 111 5.80 -4.31 15.92
C ASN A 111 4.52 -4.91 15.33
N GLU A 112 3.95 -5.91 16.04
CA GLU A 112 2.71 -6.57 15.62
C GLU A 112 1.51 -5.62 15.47
N ILE A 113 1.48 -4.52 16.21
CA ILE A 113 0.43 -3.50 16.13
C ILE A 113 0.54 -2.79 14.75
N ILE A 114 1.75 -2.38 14.36
CA ILE A 114 1.97 -1.72 13.07
C ILE A 114 1.65 -2.69 11.92
N VAL A 115 2.06 -3.94 12.03
CA VAL A 115 1.72 -4.98 11.04
C VAL A 115 0.20 -5.16 10.92
N GLY A 116 -0.52 -5.16 12.05
CA GLY A 116 -1.99 -5.21 12.07
C GLY A 116 -2.62 -4.01 11.35
N GLU A 117 -2.12 -2.80 11.59
CA GLU A 117 -2.61 -1.59 10.93
C GLU A 117 -2.32 -1.58 9.42
N ILE A 118 -1.14 -2.06 8.99
CA ILE A 118 -0.83 -2.23 7.56
C ILE A 118 -1.83 -3.20 6.91
N GLN A 119 -2.14 -4.31 7.56
CA GLN A 119 -3.14 -5.27 7.06
C GLN A 119 -4.55 -4.65 6.97
N ASN A 120 -4.95 -3.83 7.94
CA ASN A 120 -6.20 -3.09 7.90
C ASN A 120 -6.23 -2.11 6.72
N LYS A 121 -5.14 -1.40 6.46
CA LYS A 121 -5.03 -0.51 5.29
C LYS A 121 -5.14 -1.29 3.97
N ILE A 122 -4.47 -2.42 3.86
CA ILE A 122 -4.57 -3.32 2.69
C ILE A 122 -6.03 -3.78 2.49
N LYS A 123 -6.73 -4.14 3.56
CA LYS A 123 -8.16 -4.50 3.48
C LYS A 123 -9.01 -3.33 2.97
N THR A 124 -8.76 -2.12 3.48
CA THR A 124 -9.47 -0.92 3.01
C THR A 124 -9.21 -0.67 1.52
N LEU A 125 -7.95 -0.79 1.06
CA LEU A 125 -7.61 -0.64 -0.35
C LEU A 125 -8.33 -1.66 -1.24
N ASN A 126 -8.44 -2.92 -0.81
CA ASN A 126 -9.22 -3.94 -1.53
C ASN A 126 -10.71 -3.57 -1.60
N THR A 127 -11.28 -3.00 -0.54
CA THR A 127 -12.68 -2.52 -0.58
C THR A 127 -12.89 -1.45 -1.66
N PHE A 128 -11.92 -0.55 -1.90
CA PHE A 128 -12.00 0.39 -3.02
C PHE A 128 -11.98 -0.32 -4.38
N VAL A 129 -11.16 -1.36 -4.53
CA VAL A 129 -11.10 -2.18 -5.76
C VAL A 129 -12.43 -2.86 -6.01
N ASP A 130 -13.03 -3.47 -4.98
CA ASP A 130 -14.32 -4.16 -5.05
C ASP A 130 -15.44 -3.18 -5.43
N LYS A 131 -15.51 -2.01 -4.81
CA LYS A 131 -16.50 -0.98 -5.13
C LYS A 131 -16.34 -0.42 -6.55
N MET A 132 -15.11 -0.29 -7.04
CA MET A 132 -14.88 0.10 -8.43
C MET A 132 -15.34 -0.99 -9.41
N GLU A 133 -15.21 -2.27 -9.06
CA GLU A 133 -15.72 -3.39 -9.85
C GLU A 133 -17.25 -3.41 -9.88
N GLU A 134 -17.91 -3.19 -8.74
CA GLU A 134 -19.37 -3.06 -8.64
C GLU A 134 -19.87 -1.93 -9.54
N LEU A 135 -19.20 -0.77 -9.52
CA LEU A 135 -19.51 0.35 -10.42
C LEU A 135 -19.38 -0.04 -11.90
N ILE A 136 -18.31 -0.72 -12.27
CA ILE A 136 -18.11 -1.19 -13.65
C ILE A 136 -19.23 -2.13 -14.08
N ASN A 137 -19.59 -3.07 -13.22
CA ASN A 137 -20.64 -4.05 -13.50
C ASN A 137 -21.99 -3.35 -13.71
N GLU A 138 -22.33 -2.38 -12.88
CA GLU A 138 -23.57 -1.60 -13.04
C GLU A 138 -23.56 -0.81 -14.35
N LEU A 139 -22.47 -0.11 -14.67
CA LEU A 139 -22.31 0.59 -15.94
C LEU A 139 -22.44 -0.34 -17.17
N VAL A 140 -21.95 -1.56 -17.07
CA VAL A 140 -22.10 -2.57 -18.14
C VAL A 140 -23.56 -3.03 -18.28
N ILE A 141 -24.26 -3.24 -17.14
CA ILE A 141 -25.69 -3.59 -17.13
C ILE A 141 -26.52 -2.48 -17.78
N GLN A 142 -26.28 -1.23 -17.43
CA GLN A 142 -26.92 -0.06 -18.01
C GLN A 142 -26.72 0.02 -19.54
N LEU A 143 -25.46 -0.22 -20.00
CA LEU A 143 -25.13 -0.27 -21.42
C LEU A 143 -25.90 -1.38 -22.17
N SER A 144 -26.18 -2.50 -21.48
CA SER A 144 -26.79 -3.69 -22.09
C SER A 144 -28.32 -3.63 -22.10
N SER A 145 -28.93 -2.93 -21.17
CA SER A 145 -30.36 -3.05 -20.90
C SER A 145 -31.21 -1.94 -21.50
N ASN A 146 -30.64 -0.83 -21.97
CA ASN A 146 -31.39 0.37 -22.38
C ASN A 146 -32.45 0.80 -21.33
N LYS A 147 -32.25 0.47 -20.06
CA LYS A 147 -33.13 0.80 -18.96
C LYS A 147 -32.51 1.94 -18.16
N ASP A 148 -33.26 3.01 -18.01
CA ASP A 148 -33.04 4.05 -17.00
C ASP A 148 -33.51 3.53 -15.62
N ASP A 149 -32.78 2.57 -15.03
CA ASP A 149 -33.01 2.16 -13.64
C ASP A 149 -32.20 3.06 -12.70
N ASP A 150 -32.78 4.22 -12.41
CA ASP A 150 -32.20 5.25 -11.53
C ASP A 150 -32.00 4.75 -10.08
N GLU A 151 -32.70 3.69 -9.66
CA GLU A 151 -32.68 3.20 -8.27
C GLU A 151 -31.38 2.43 -7.96
N ASP A 152 -30.92 1.55 -8.85
CA ASP A 152 -29.67 0.80 -8.69
C ASP A 152 -28.46 1.71 -8.73
N ILE A 153 -28.48 2.71 -9.62
CA ILE A 153 -27.45 3.74 -9.70
C ILE A 153 -27.34 4.55 -8.40
N ASN A 154 -28.49 4.95 -7.82
CA ASN A 154 -28.49 5.71 -6.57
C ASN A 154 -28.00 4.89 -5.38
N ASN A 155 -28.31 3.59 -5.32
CA ASN A 155 -27.79 2.69 -4.28
C ASN A 155 -26.27 2.58 -4.36
N LEU A 156 -25.72 2.43 -5.56
CA LEU A 156 -24.27 2.38 -5.77
C LEU A 156 -23.57 3.68 -5.36
N PHE A 157 -24.20 4.85 -5.61
CA PHE A 157 -23.65 6.13 -5.12
C PHE A 157 -23.64 6.19 -3.60
N ASN A 158 -24.69 5.74 -2.94
CA ASN A 158 -24.75 5.69 -1.48
C ASN A 158 -23.67 4.78 -0.90
N ASP A 159 -23.44 3.61 -1.50
CA ASP A 159 -22.39 2.68 -1.10
C ASP A 159 -20.98 3.27 -1.27
N MET A 160 -20.75 4.03 -2.34
CA MET A 160 -19.50 4.74 -2.54
C MET A 160 -19.32 5.89 -1.55
N ASP A 161 -20.37 6.63 -1.23
CA ASP A 161 -20.33 7.70 -0.23
C ASP A 161 -20.13 7.15 1.18
N ASP A 162 -20.75 6.03 1.54
CA ASP A 162 -20.54 5.33 2.81
C ASP A 162 -19.09 4.84 2.96
N LEU A 163 -18.51 4.26 1.91
CA LEU A 163 -17.08 3.90 1.89
C LEU A 163 -16.20 5.13 2.11
N ILE A 164 -16.46 6.22 1.37
CA ILE A 164 -15.77 7.49 1.47
C ILE A 164 -15.79 8.04 2.90
N ASP A 165 -16.97 7.99 3.55
CA ASP A 165 -17.13 8.52 4.90
C ASP A 165 -16.48 7.61 5.96
N SER A 166 -16.48 6.30 5.75
CA SER A 166 -15.79 5.35 6.63
C SER A 166 -14.26 5.55 6.64
N VAL A 167 -13.68 6.03 5.55
CA VAL A 167 -12.22 6.23 5.39
C VAL A 167 -11.75 7.60 5.84
N LYS A 168 -12.63 8.62 5.88
CA LYS A 168 -12.28 9.97 6.35
C LYS A 168 -11.96 10.06 7.85
N ASN A 169 -12.43 9.09 8.64
CA ASN A 169 -12.30 9.09 10.10
C ASN A 169 -11.07 8.32 10.58
N TYR A 170 -10.17 7.95 9.69
CA TYR A 170 -8.87 7.32 9.93
C TYR A 170 -7.76 8.17 9.32
#